data_d21c3eeb15379245067632b34d1aed4c
#
_entry.id   d21c3eeb15379245067632b34d1aed4c
#
_cell.length_a   1.000
_cell.length_b   1.000
_cell.length_c   1.000
_cell.angle_alpha   90.00
_cell.angle_beta   90.00
_cell.angle_gamma   90.00
#
_symmetry.space_group_name_H-M   'P 1'
#
loop_
_entity.id
_entity.type
_entity.pdbx_description
1 polymer ?
#
loop_
_entity_poly.entity_id
_entity_poly.type
_entity_poly.pdbx_seq_one_letter_code
_entity_poly.pdbx_strand_id
1 'polypeptide(L)'
;IIGVFDPGMFRIGDTLCSASNKFKFDGIPTFAPEHFARVRTVDTMKRKQFIKGITEIAQEGAIQVFKELHIGIEEIIVGVVGVLQFEVLEYRLKNEYNVDIKMERLPYRYIRWIEQSEIQPDKLNITSDTKVVKDLKDKDLLIFSNDWGINWALEHNNGLVLSDISKA
;
A
#
# COMPACT_ATOMS: atom_id res chain seq x y z
N ILE A 1 -25.18 -15.57 -0.61
CA ILE A 1 -24.35 -14.88 -1.63
C ILE A 1 -25.31 -14.10 -2.52
N ILE A 2 -25.00 -12.83 -2.74
CA ILE A 2 -25.80 -11.93 -3.59
C ILE A 2 -24.87 -11.38 -4.67
N GLY A 3 -25.35 -11.35 -5.91
CA GLY A 3 -24.67 -10.64 -6.99
C GLY A 3 -25.22 -9.23 -7.09
N VAL A 4 -24.33 -8.23 -7.10
CA VAL A 4 -24.69 -6.82 -7.27
C VAL A 4 -23.91 -6.29 -8.47
N PHE A 5 -24.60 -5.56 -9.34
CA PHE A 5 -23.89 -4.86 -10.43
C PHE A 5 -23.07 -3.72 -9.82
N ASP A 6 -21.77 -3.71 -10.10
CA ASP A 6 -20.86 -2.65 -9.65
C ASP A 6 -20.59 -1.65 -10.77
N PRO A 7 -21.01 -0.39 -10.63
CA PRO A 7 -20.64 0.69 -11.55
C PRO A 7 -19.22 1.25 -11.29
N GLY A 8 -18.37 0.54 -10.54
CA GLY A 8 -17.02 0.96 -10.16
C GLY A 8 -16.96 1.77 -8.86
N MET A 9 -17.98 1.65 -8.02
CA MET A 9 -18.07 2.38 -6.74
C MET A 9 -17.76 1.50 -5.53
N PHE A 10 -17.93 0.18 -5.63
CA PHE A 10 -17.77 -0.74 -4.51
C PHE A 10 -16.31 -1.16 -4.31
N ARG A 11 -15.94 -1.33 -3.06
CA ARG A 11 -14.61 -1.82 -2.66
C ARG A 11 -14.76 -3.02 -1.73
N ILE A 12 -13.75 -3.87 -1.70
CA ILE A 12 -13.68 -4.97 -0.73
C ILE A 12 -13.73 -4.38 0.68
N GLY A 13 -14.65 -4.88 1.50
CA GLY A 13 -14.89 -4.38 2.85
C GLY A 13 -16.01 -3.34 2.97
N ASP A 14 -16.60 -2.89 1.87
CA ASP A 14 -17.75 -1.99 1.92
C ASP A 14 -18.99 -2.69 2.49
N THR A 15 -19.77 -1.95 3.25
CA THR A 15 -21.04 -2.40 3.81
C THR A 15 -22.19 -1.88 2.97
N LEU A 16 -22.99 -2.79 2.43
CA LEU A 16 -24.24 -2.45 1.75
C LEU A 16 -25.39 -2.47 2.77
N CYS A 17 -26.08 -1.36 2.90
CA CYS A 17 -27.24 -1.24 3.81
C CYS A 17 -28.39 -0.47 3.16
N SER A 18 -29.58 -0.58 3.75
CA SER A 18 -30.73 0.23 3.30
C SER A 18 -30.58 1.68 3.76
N ALA A 19 -31.16 2.62 3.03
CA ALA A 19 -31.12 4.04 3.37
C ALA A 19 -31.76 4.35 4.74
N SER A 20 -32.70 3.52 5.20
CA SER A 20 -33.41 3.65 6.48
C SER A 20 -32.66 3.09 7.68
N ASN A 21 -31.67 2.21 7.46
CA ASN A 21 -30.90 1.55 8.52
C ASN A 21 -29.41 1.59 8.19
N LYS A 22 -28.80 2.73 8.48
CA LYS A 22 -27.37 2.95 8.20
C LYS A 22 -26.54 2.33 9.33
N PHE A 23 -25.72 1.34 8.98
CA PHE A 23 -24.70 0.77 9.84
C PHE A 23 -23.46 0.44 9.01
N LYS A 24 -22.33 0.25 9.66
CA LYS A 24 -21.08 -0.14 9.03
C LYS A 24 -20.47 -1.29 9.83
N PHE A 25 -20.14 -2.38 9.15
CA PHE A 25 -19.31 -3.43 9.73
C PHE A 25 -17.86 -2.96 9.83
N ASP A 26 -17.12 -3.51 10.78
CA ASP A 26 -15.68 -3.35 10.80
C ASP A 26 -15.11 -3.91 9.49
N GLY A 27 -14.17 -3.17 8.91
CA GLY A 27 -13.56 -3.54 7.63
C GLY A 27 -12.81 -4.87 7.73
N ILE A 28 -12.58 -5.51 6.59
CA ILE A 28 -11.73 -6.70 6.53
C ILE A 28 -10.30 -6.26 6.81
N PRO A 29 -9.63 -6.85 7.83
CA PRO A 29 -8.25 -6.51 8.12
C PRO A 29 -7.35 -6.84 6.93
N THR A 30 -6.50 -5.91 6.55
CA THR A 30 -5.51 -6.12 5.50
C THR A 30 -4.25 -6.68 6.14
N PHE A 31 -3.80 -7.85 5.68
CA PHE A 31 -2.54 -8.44 6.14
C PHE A 31 -1.36 -7.54 5.74
N ALA A 32 -0.42 -7.36 6.66
CA ALA A 32 0.81 -6.66 6.36
C ALA A 32 1.59 -7.40 5.26
N PRO A 33 2.10 -6.71 4.23
CA PRO A 33 2.93 -7.35 3.22
C PRO A 33 4.29 -7.76 3.81
N GLU A 34 4.82 -8.87 3.30
CA GLU A 34 6.12 -9.43 3.69
C GLU A 34 7.20 -9.21 2.63
N HIS A 35 6.79 -8.91 1.41
CA HIS A 35 7.68 -8.70 0.28
C HIS A 35 7.38 -7.38 -0.40
N PHE A 36 8.44 -6.65 -0.76
CA PHE A 36 8.33 -5.32 -1.35
C PHE A 36 9.13 -5.23 -2.65
N ALA A 37 8.58 -4.50 -3.60
CA ALA A 37 9.28 -4.18 -4.84
C ALA A 37 8.97 -2.75 -5.27
N ARG A 38 9.96 -2.08 -5.83
CA ARG A 38 9.78 -0.85 -6.58
C ARG A 38 9.33 -1.19 -7.99
N VAL A 39 8.25 -0.57 -8.43
CA VAL A 39 7.63 -0.84 -9.73
C VAL A 39 7.49 0.46 -10.50
N ARG A 40 7.92 0.45 -11.76
CA ARG A 40 7.76 1.56 -12.67
C ARG A 40 7.42 1.08 -14.08
N THR A 41 6.74 1.92 -14.85
CA THR A 41 6.52 1.62 -16.27
C THR A 41 7.82 1.77 -17.07
N VAL A 42 8.00 0.90 -18.05
CA VAL A 42 9.13 1.00 -19.00
C VAL A 42 8.90 2.17 -19.99
N ASP A 43 7.64 2.35 -20.40
CA ASP A 43 7.23 3.39 -21.35
C ASP A 43 6.49 4.50 -20.59
N THR A 44 7.09 5.69 -20.54
CA THR A 44 6.50 6.88 -19.89
C THR A 44 5.20 7.35 -20.56
N MET A 45 4.98 7.05 -21.84
CA MET A 45 3.72 7.37 -22.53
C MET A 45 2.55 6.55 -22.01
N LYS A 46 2.81 5.38 -21.42
CA LYS A 46 1.81 4.48 -20.83
C LYS A 46 1.53 4.76 -19.35
N ARG A 47 2.01 5.88 -18.81
CA ARG A 47 1.84 6.26 -17.41
C ARG A 47 0.39 6.23 -16.93
N LYS A 48 -0.54 6.71 -17.73
CA LYS A 48 -1.98 6.72 -17.36
C LYS A 48 -2.53 5.30 -17.22
N GLN A 49 -2.18 4.42 -18.15
CA GLN A 49 -2.57 3.01 -18.12
C GLN A 49 -1.93 2.30 -16.93
N PHE A 50 -0.65 2.60 -16.64
CA PHE A 50 0.06 2.07 -15.47
C PHE A 50 -0.64 2.44 -14.18
N ILE A 51 -0.93 3.74 -13.95
CA ILE A 51 -1.61 4.20 -12.74
C ILE A 51 -3.00 3.58 -12.61
N LYS A 52 -3.75 3.51 -13.71
CA LYS A 52 -5.07 2.89 -13.74
C LYS A 52 -4.98 1.41 -13.33
N GLY A 53 -4.12 0.63 -14.00
CA GLY A 53 -3.99 -0.81 -13.75
C GLY A 53 -3.53 -1.10 -12.32
N ILE A 54 -2.52 -0.39 -11.82
CA ILE A 54 -2.04 -0.53 -10.44
C ILE A 54 -3.15 -0.22 -9.44
N THR A 55 -3.92 0.84 -9.66
CA THR A 55 -4.98 1.24 -8.74
C THR A 55 -6.11 0.21 -8.71
N GLU A 56 -6.55 -0.29 -9.86
CA GLU A 56 -7.62 -1.28 -9.97
C GLU A 56 -7.19 -2.62 -9.35
N ILE A 57 -5.97 -3.11 -9.64
CA ILE A 57 -5.43 -4.35 -9.07
C ILE A 57 -5.28 -4.23 -7.53
N ALA A 58 -4.89 -3.05 -7.04
CA ALA A 58 -4.81 -2.81 -5.60
C ALA A 58 -6.20 -2.74 -4.92
N GLN A 59 -7.21 -2.20 -5.59
CA GLN A 59 -8.59 -2.17 -5.09
C GLN A 59 -9.19 -3.56 -4.96
N GLU A 60 -8.77 -4.50 -5.82
CA GLU A 60 -9.13 -5.91 -5.73
C GLU A 60 -8.42 -6.65 -4.57
N GLY A 61 -7.51 -5.99 -3.86
CA GLY A 61 -6.77 -6.57 -2.74
C GLY A 61 -5.63 -7.52 -3.14
N ALA A 62 -5.28 -7.61 -4.42
CA ALA A 62 -4.21 -8.49 -4.90
C ALA A 62 -2.82 -7.98 -4.51
N ILE A 63 -2.67 -6.67 -4.37
CA ILE A 63 -1.43 -5.99 -3.99
C ILE A 63 -1.72 -4.82 -3.05
N GLN A 64 -0.71 -4.35 -2.33
CA GLN A 64 -0.75 -3.07 -1.62
C GLN A 64 0.21 -2.09 -2.28
N VAL A 65 -0.20 -0.83 -2.38
CA VAL A 65 0.56 0.22 -3.08
C VAL A 65 0.93 1.32 -2.12
N PHE A 66 2.20 1.68 -2.12
CA PHE A 66 2.76 2.72 -1.28
C PHE A 66 3.50 3.74 -2.13
N LYS A 67 3.35 5.00 -1.77
CA LYS A 67 4.03 6.13 -2.41
C LYS A 67 5.11 6.65 -1.47
N GLU A 68 6.32 6.80 -1.94
CA GLU A 68 7.37 7.49 -1.18
C GLU A 68 7.06 9.00 -1.12
N LEU A 69 7.37 9.63 0.02
CA LEU A 69 7.31 11.09 0.15
C LEU A 69 8.30 11.71 -0.85
N HIS A 70 7.86 12.74 -1.56
CA HIS A 70 8.67 13.50 -2.52
C HIS A 70 9.04 12.76 -3.82
N ILE A 71 8.61 11.52 -4.02
CA ILE A 71 8.74 10.80 -5.30
C ILE A 71 7.37 10.78 -5.98
N GLY A 72 7.34 11.10 -7.27
CA GLY A 72 6.09 11.10 -8.04
C GLY A 72 5.50 9.68 -8.19
N ILE A 73 4.25 9.62 -8.68
CA ILE A 73 3.52 8.37 -8.97
C ILE A 73 4.22 7.51 -10.06
N GLU A 74 5.33 7.96 -10.59
CA GLU A 74 6.10 7.28 -11.63
C GLU A 74 6.84 6.06 -11.10
N GLU A 75 7.22 6.09 -9.84
CA GLU A 75 7.79 4.95 -9.11
C GLU A 75 6.97 4.73 -7.85
N ILE A 76 6.46 3.54 -7.70
CA ILE A 76 5.68 3.12 -6.53
C ILE A 76 6.35 1.93 -5.86
N ILE A 77 6.11 1.79 -4.57
CA ILE A 77 6.43 0.56 -3.85
C ILE A 77 5.17 -0.30 -3.82
N VAL A 78 5.32 -1.54 -4.25
CA VAL A 78 4.27 -2.56 -4.15
C VAL A 78 4.66 -3.54 -3.06
N GLY A 79 3.72 -3.77 -2.14
CA GLY A 79 3.83 -4.79 -1.11
C GLY A 79 2.88 -5.95 -1.37
N VAL A 80 3.36 -7.17 -1.12
CA VAL A 80 2.59 -8.40 -1.30
C VAL A 80 2.88 -9.38 -0.15
N VAL A 81 1.93 -10.27 0.13
CA VAL A 81 2.10 -11.33 1.13
C VAL A 81 2.94 -12.48 0.56
N GLY A 82 2.71 -12.84 -0.70
CA GLY A 82 3.43 -13.92 -1.37
C GLY A 82 4.09 -13.46 -2.67
N VAL A 83 5.29 -13.98 -2.94
CA VAL A 83 6.13 -13.55 -4.09
C VAL A 83 5.46 -13.77 -5.45
N LEU A 84 4.58 -14.77 -5.59
CA LEU A 84 3.86 -15.05 -6.83
C LEU A 84 2.90 -13.92 -7.22
N GLN A 85 2.44 -13.11 -6.28
CA GLN A 85 1.58 -11.96 -6.57
C GLN A 85 2.29 -10.91 -7.44
N PHE A 86 3.63 -10.87 -7.43
CA PHE A 86 4.38 -10.01 -8.33
C PHE A 86 4.32 -10.49 -9.78
N GLU A 87 4.35 -11.81 -10.01
CA GLU A 87 4.22 -12.39 -11.35
C GLU A 87 2.81 -12.15 -11.89
N VAL A 88 1.79 -12.29 -11.04
CA VAL A 88 0.41 -11.97 -11.39
C VAL A 88 0.27 -10.49 -11.74
N LEU A 89 0.88 -9.59 -10.96
CA LEU A 89 0.88 -8.17 -11.24
C LEU A 89 1.48 -7.85 -12.61
N GLU A 90 2.66 -8.38 -12.91
CA GLU A 90 3.34 -8.18 -14.19
C GLU A 90 2.50 -8.70 -15.35
N TYR A 91 1.97 -9.92 -15.22
CA TYR A 91 1.11 -10.54 -16.22
C TYR A 91 -0.14 -9.69 -16.49
N ARG A 92 -0.84 -9.24 -15.45
CA ARG A 92 -2.06 -8.45 -15.58
C ARG A 92 -1.80 -7.07 -16.19
N LEU A 93 -0.77 -6.37 -15.73
CA LEU A 93 -0.41 -5.07 -16.30
C LEU A 93 -0.10 -5.17 -17.80
N LYS A 94 0.60 -6.23 -18.21
CA LYS A 94 0.92 -6.47 -19.61
C LYS A 94 -0.31 -6.81 -20.45
N ASN A 95 -1.14 -7.76 -20.01
CA ASN A 95 -2.20 -8.31 -20.82
C ASN A 95 -3.53 -7.55 -20.73
N GLU A 96 -3.85 -6.94 -19.59
CA GLU A 96 -5.10 -6.20 -19.39
C GLU A 96 -4.92 -4.70 -19.69
N TYR A 97 -3.74 -4.13 -19.39
CA TYR A 97 -3.48 -2.68 -19.52
C TYR A 97 -2.46 -2.33 -20.60
N ASN A 98 -1.86 -3.34 -21.25
CA ASN A 98 -0.80 -3.16 -22.26
C ASN A 98 0.39 -2.34 -21.74
N VAL A 99 0.82 -2.61 -20.48
CA VAL A 99 1.91 -1.91 -19.81
C VAL A 99 3.01 -2.90 -19.46
N ASP A 100 4.22 -2.67 -19.96
CA ASP A 100 5.43 -3.37 -19.52
C ASP A 100 6.02 -2.60 -18.34
N ILE A 101 6.40 -3.33 -17.30
CA ILE A 101 6.97 -2.76 -16.07
C ILE A 101 8.40 -3.22 -15.83
N LYS A 102 9.15 -2.40 -15.10
CA LYS A 102 10.40 -2.79 -14.47
C LYS A 102 10.15 -2.92 -12.97
N MET A 103 10.55 -4.05 -12.43
CA MET A 103 10.38 -4.38 -11.01
C MET A 103 11.75 -4.62 -10.37
N GLU A 104 11.99 -3.98 -9.22
CA GLU A 104 13.19 -4.12 -8.41
C GLU A 104 12.79 -4.54 -6.99
N ARG A 105 13.26 -5.70 -6.53
CA ARG A 105 12.99 -6.18 -5.17
C ARG A 105 13.68 -5.28 -4.15
N LEU A 106 12.95 -4.95 -3.09
CA LEU A 106 13.44 -4.13 -1.99
C LEU A 106 13.69 -4.97 -0.74
N PRO A 107 14.68 -4.62 0.10
CA PRO A 107 15.05 -5.42 1.27
C PRO A 107 14.14 -5.23 2.48
N TYR A 108 12.97 -4.62 2.29
CA TYR A 108 12.03 -4.40 3.39
C TYR A 108 11.30 -5.70 3.74
N ARG A 109 10.97 -5.82 5.04
CA ARG A 109 10.26 -6.98 5.60
C ARG A 109 9.07 -6.60 6.46
N TYR A 110 9.07 -5.39 7.02
CA TYR A 110 8.04 -4.94 7.96
C TYR A 110 7.44 -3.64 7.51
N ILE A 111 6.14 -3.50 7.76
CA ILE A 111 5.41 -2.26 7.61
C ILE A 111 4.69 -1.93 8.90
N ARG A 112 4.62 -0.65 9.25
CA ARG A 112 3.89 -0.17 10.43
C ARG A 112 3.14 1.10 10.08
N TRP A 113 1.87 1.14 10.45
CA TRP A 113 1.02 2.32 10.33
C TRP A 113 1.31 3.27 11.48
N ILE A 114 1.42 4.56 11.17
CA ILE A 114 1.56 5.61 12.19
C ILE A 114 0.15 5.91 12.70
N GLU A 115 -0.17 5.42 13.91
CA GLU A 115 -1.45 5.68 14.57
C GLU A 115 -1.47 7.06 15.24
N GLN A 116 -0.34 7.44 15.83
CA GLN A 116 -0.13 8.71 16.48
C GLN A 116 1.33 9.12 16.40
N SER A 117 1.56 10.41 16.17
CA SER A 117 2.88 11.03 16.26
C SER A 117 2.73 12.52 16.56
N GLU A 118 3.56 13.04 17.46
CA GLU A 118 3.71 14.48 17.71
C GLU A 118 4.62 15.13 16.67
N ILE A 119 5.41 14.34 15.97
CA ILE A 119 6.38 14.75 14.95
C ILE A 119 5.79 14.47 13.57
N GLN A 120 5.97 15.41 12.64
CA GLN A 120 5.58 15.19 11.25
C GLN A 120 6.34 13.98 10.66
N PRO A 121 5.71 13.14 9.84
CA PRO A 121 6.31 11.91 9.34
C PRO A 121 7.65 12.11 8.61
N ASP A 122 7.81 13.21 7.89
CA ASP A 122 9.05 13.59 7.18
C ASP A 122 10.20 14.05 8.10
N LYS A 123 9.90 14.31 9.38
CA LYS A 123 10.87 14.75 10.40
C LYS A 123 11.15 13.70 11.47
N LEU A 124 10.61 12.50 11.30
CA LEU A 124 10.88 11.40 12.22
C LEU A 124 12.36 11.02 12.21
N ASN A 125 12.89 10.73 13.39
CA ASN A 125 14.25 10.19 13.55
C ASN A 125 14.22 8.69 13.27
N ILE A 126 14.55 8.33 12.05
CA ILE A 126 14.52 6.96 11.54
C ILE A 126 15.90 6.57 10.98
N THR A 127 16.13 5.28 10.88
CA THR A 127 17.36 4.74 10.30
C THR A 127 17.40 4.93 8.79
N SER A 128 18.59 4.90 8.19
CA SER A 128 18.78 5.10 6.74
C SER A 128 18.11 4.03 5.87
N ASP A 129 17.84 2.86 6.45
CA ASP A 129 17.17 1.72 5.82
C ASP A 129 15.66 1.65 6.12
N THR A 130 15.13 2.68 6.78
CA THR A 130 13.70 2.88 7.02
C THR A 130 13.18 3.98 6.10
N LYS A 131 11.96 3.83 5.61
CA LYS A 131 11.32 4.85 4.78
C LYS A 131 9.92 5.20 5.26
N VAL A 132 9.59 6.48 5.11
CA VAL A 132 8.22 6.98 5.25
C VAL A 132 7.52 6.85 3.91
N VAL A 133 6.35 6.24 3.92
CA VAL A 133 5.50 6.06 2.73
C VAL A 133 4.05 6.37 3.06
N LYS A 134 3.24 6.57 2.02
CA LYS A 134 1.78 6.72 2.12
C LYS A 134 1.08 5.59 1.37
N ASP A 135 0.00 5.10 1.94
CA ASP A 135 -0.89 4.18 1.23
C ASP A 135 -1.83 4.92 0.24
N LEU A 136 -2.73 4.19 -0.42
CA LEU A 136 -3.72 4.77 -1.33
C LEU A 136 -4.80 5.60 -0.62
N LYS A 137 -4.90 5.52 0.71
CA LYS A 137 -5.81 6.33 1.55
C LYS A 137 -5.10 7.54 2.18
N ASP A 138 -3.87 7.84 1.71
CA ASP A 138 -2.99 8.89 2.23
C ASP A 138 -2.60 8.75 3.73
N LYS A 139 -2.72 7.54 4.29
CA LYS A 139 -2.21 7.24 5.63
C LYS A 139 -0.69 7.13 5.59
N ASP A 140 -0.04 7.68 6.62
CA ASP A 140 1.42 7.60 6.77
C ASP A 140 1.83 6.27 7.39
N LEU A 141 2.89 5.69 6.84
CA LEU A 141 3.45 4.41 7.25
C LEU A 141 4.97 4.45 7.23
N LEU A 142 5.55 3.55 8.00
CA LEU A 142 6.99 3.26 7.96
C LEU A 142 7.21 1.84 7.43
N ILE A 143 8.18 1.70 6.52
CA ILE A 143 8.67 0.40 6.05
C ILE A 143 10.09 0.19 6.53
N PHE A 144 10.36 -1.01 7.04
CA PHE A 144 11.61 -1.36 7.71
C PHE A 144 12.24 -2.61 7.10
N SER A 145 13.55 -2.65 7.05
CA SER A 145 14.31 -3.84 6.63
C SER A 145 14.50 -4.85 7.77
N ASN A 146 14.43 -4.40 9.03
CA ASN A 146 14.66 -5.24 10.21
C ASN A 146 13.95 -4.68 11.45
N ASP A 147 13.86 -5.50 12.51
CA ASP A 147 13.21 -5.15 13.78
C ASP A 147 13.94 -4.05 14.55
N TRP A 148 15.25 -3.94 14.37
CA TRP A 148 16.05 -2.90 15.04
C TRP A 148 15.60 -1.51 14.62
N GLY A 149 15.27 -1.31 13.34
CA GLY A 149 14.75 -0.04 12.83
C GLY A 149 13.41 0.33 13.46
N ILE A 150 12.55 -0.65 13.79
CA ILE A 150 11.27 -0.42 14.48
C ILE A 150 11.54 0.09 15.91
N ASN A 151 12.40 -0.61 16.65
CA ASN A 151 12.76 -0.23 18.02
C ASN A 151 13.42 1.15 18.06
N TRP A 152 14.34 1.40 17.14
CA TRP A 152 14.97 2.72 16.99
C TRP A 152 13.94 3.84 16.81
N ALA A 153 12.99 3.65 15.89
CA ALA A 153 11.96 4.65 15.62
C ALA A 153 11.09 4.93 16.85
N LEU A 154 10.73 3.90 17.62
CA LEU A 154 9.94 4.05 18.85
C LEU A 154 10.72 4.74 19.97
N GLU A 155 12.01 4.45 20.13
CA GLU A 155 12.85 5.01 21.20
C GLU A 155 13.24 6.48 20.94
N HIS A 156 13.38 6.87 19.67
CA HIS A 156 13.91 8.19 19.29
C HIS A 156 12.83 9.19 18.85
N ASN A 157 11.54 8.80 18.88
CA ASN A 157 10.45 9.70 18.55
C ASN A 157 9.37 9.64 19.64
N ASN A 158 9.39 10.60 20.54
CA ASN A 158 8.41 10.68 21.63
C ASN A 158 6.99 10.78 21.07
N GLY A 159 6.07 10.01 21.66
CA GLY A 159 4.65 9.99 21.24
C GLY A 159 4.37 9.25 19.93
N LEU A 160 5.37 8.61 19.32
CA LEU A 160 5.16 7.76 18.14
C LEU A 160 4.50 6.43 18.56
N VAL A 161 3.33 6.15 17.97
CA VAL A 161 2.61 4.89 18.14
C VAL A 161 2.49 4.22 16.79
N LEU A 162 2.99 3.00 16.68
CA LEU A 162 2.99 2.19 15.48
C LEU A 162 2.06 0.99 15.64
N SER A 163 1.32 0.64 14.59
CA SER A 163 0.47 -0.54 14.51
C SER A 163 0.92 -1.44 13.36
N ASP A 164 0.78 -2.74 13.53
CA ASP A 164 1.01 -3.75 12.49
C ASP A 164 -0.26 -4.07 11.67
N ILE A 165 -1.38 -3.48 12.04
CA ILE A 165 -2.68 -3.65 11.39
C ILE A 165 -3.20 -2.29 10.91
N SER A 166 -3.63 -2.23 9.66
CA SER A 166 -4.38 -1.08 9.18
C SER A 166 -5.77 -1.08 9.83
N LYS A 167 -6.04 -0.10 10.69
CA LYS A 167 -7.43 0.17 11.09
C LYS A 167 -8.18 0.75 9.90
N ALA A 168 -9.32 0.15 9.57
CA ALA A 168 -10.17 0.51 8.44
C ALA A 168 -10.72 1.95 8.53
#